data_1f1a5df6b5acecd3ea9d87ace1a5201a
#
_entry.id   1f1a5df6b5acecd3ea9d87ace1a5201a
#
_cell.length_a   1.000
_cell.length_b   1.000
_cell.length_c   1.000
_cell.angle_alpha   90.00
_cell.angle_beta   90.00
_cell.angle_gamma   90.00
#
_symmetry.space_group_name_H-M   'P 1'
#
loop_
_entity.id
_entity.type
_entity.pdbx_description
1 polymer ?
#
loop_
_entity_poly.entity_id
_entity_poly.type
_entity_poly.pdbx_seq_one_letter_code
_entity_poly.pdbx_strand_id
1 'polypeptide(L)'
;MTDRRTIDIHCLRCRSLLYRYSKGGTGGLVKCIVERIVDDRTAGDLCCPGCGQQFARERMIGGKPAHKIIQGKVFTRGMRRK
;
A
#
# COMPACT_ATOMS: atom_id res chain seq x y z
N MET A 1 -7.46 21.61 6.25
CA MET A 1 -8.05 20.73 5.30
C MET A 1 -7.17 19.57 4.91
N THR A 2 -7.73 18.43 4.90
CA THR A 2 -6.97 17.24 4.61
C THR A 2 -7.00 16.92 3.15
N ASP A 3 -5.87 16.57 2.63
CA ASP A 3 -5.77 16.27 1.23
C ASP A 3 -5.63 14.77 1.04
N ARG A 4 -6.68 14.05 1.37
CA ARG A 4 -6.66 12.61 1.28
C ARG A 4 -7.24 12.11 -0.01
N ARG A 5 -6.67 11.04 -0.49
CA ARG A 5 -7.20 10.38 -1.66
C ARG A 5 -7.01 8.89 -1.54
N THR A 6 -7.92 8.15 -2.17
CA THR A 6 -7.81 6.70 -2.19
C THR A 6 -6.98 6.31 -3.40
N ILE A 7 -5.95 5.53 -3.16
CA ILE A 7 -5.10 5.04 -4.23
C ILE A 7 -5.17 3.52 -4.26
N ASP A 8 -4.82 2.96 -5.41
CA ASP A 8 -4.75 1.52 -5.58
C ASP A 8 -3.28 1.12 -5.60
N ILE A 9 -2.95 0.07 -4.86
CA ILE A 9 -1.60 -0.45 -4.81
C ILE A 9 -1.61 -1.83 -5.45
N HIS A 10 -0.81 -2.00 -6.49
CA HIS A 10 -0.78 -3.23 -7.27
C HIS A 10 0.58 -3.89 -7.20
N CYS A 11 0.59 -5.20 -7.34
CA CYS A 11 1.84 -5.94 -7.45
C CYS A 11 2.50 -5.57 -8.78
N LEU A 12 3.77 -5.19 -8.74
CA LEU A 12 4.46 -4.82 -9.96
C LEU A 12 4.66 -6.02 -10.88
N ARG A 13 4.76 -7.20 -10.32
CA ARG A 13 5.05 -8.40 -11.07
C ARG A 13 3.83 -8.94 -11.82
N CYS A 14 2.70 -9.10 -11.14
CA CYS A 14 1.52 -9.69 -11.76
C CYS A 14 0.36 -8.73 -11.87
N ARG A 15 0.51 -7.51 -11.34
CA ARG A 15 -0.46 -6.42 -11.44
C ARG A 15 -1.75 -6.66 -10.66
N SER A 16 -1.78 -7.66 -9.79
CA SER A 16 -2.96 -7.88 -8.94
C SER A 16 -3.13 -6.72 -7.98
N LEU A 17 -4.37 -6.36 -7.71
CA LEU A 17 -4.65 -5.33 -6.71
C LEU A 17 -4.34 -5.89 -5.33
N LEU A 18 -3.54 -5.16 -4.57
CA LEU A 18 -3.16 -5.58 -3.23
C LEU A 18 -3.98 -4.85 -2.18
N TYR A 19 -3.96 -3.52 -2.24
CA TYR A 19 -4.70 -2.69 -1.28
C TYR A 19 -5.34 -1.52 -1.98
N ARG A 20 -6.44 -1.05 -1.38
CA ARG A 20 -6.91 0.30 -1.60
C ARG A 20 -6.56 1.05 -0.34
N TYR A 21 -5.90 2.18 -0.47
CA TYR A 21 -5.31 2.87 0.67
C TYR A 21 -5.69 4.34 0.66
N SER A 22 -6.05 4.85 1.84
CA SER A 22 -6.36 6.27 2.01
C SER A 22 -5.07 7.00 2.32
N LYS A 23 -4.49 7.64 1.32
CA LYS A 23 -3.22 8.33 1.46
C LYS A 23 -3.43 9.81 1.66
N GLY A 24 -2.77 10.37 2.65
CA GLY A 24 -2.79 11.80 2.89
C GLY A 24 -1.45 12.42 2.52
N GLY A 25 -1.46 13.72 2.29
CA GLY A 25 -0.26 14.45 2.03
C GLY A 25 0.29 14.23 0.63
N THR A 26 1.52 14.68 0.43
CA THR A 26 2.19 14.57 -0.85
C THR A 26 3.35 13.60 -0.74
N GLY A 27 3.98 13.29 -1.87
CA GLY A 27 5.09 12.39 -1.89
C GLY A 27 4.70 10.98 -2.27
N GLY A 28 5.68 10.11 -2.32
CA GLY A 28 5.45 8.73 -2.74
C GLY A 28 4.89 7.88 -1.64
N LEU A 29 4.59 6.66 -1.99
CA LEU A 29 4.10 5.68 -1.03
C LEU A 29 5.28 4.91 -0.47
N VAL A 30 5.52 5.05 0.83
CA VAL A 30 6.60 4.37 1.51
C VAL A 30 6.07 3.34 2.48
N LYS A 31 4.94 3.65 3.12
CA LYS A 31 4.36 2.77 4.10
C LYS A 31 2.85 2.91 4.07
N CYS A 32 2.18 1.87 4.53
CA CYS A 32 0.73 1.87 4.67
C CYS A 32 0.40 1.65 6.13
N ILE A 33 -0.24 2.64 6.75
CA ILE A 33 -0.73 2.48 8.11
C ILE A 33 -1.95 1.57 8.02
N VAL A 34 -1.93 0.49 8.77
CA VAL A 34 -2.96 -0.55 8.64
C VAL A 34 -4.37 0.02 8.77
N GLU A 35 -4.58 0.93 9.70
CA GLU A 35 -5.91 1.48 9.93
C GLU A 35 -6.41 2.33 8.77
N ARG A 36 -5.55 2.69 7.84
CA ARG A 36 -5.93 3.49 6.68
C ARG A 36 -6.09 2.66 5.41
N ILE A 37 -5.94 1.37 5.52
CA ILE A 37 -6.17 0.48 4.38
C ILE A 37 -7.67 0.32 4.25
N VAL A 38 -8.20 0.76 3.11
CA VAL A 38 -9.65 0.74 2.87
C VAL A 38 -10.08 -0.66 2.47
N ASP A 39 -9.29 -1.32 1.66
CA ASP A 39 -9.63 -2.63 1.16
C ASP A 39 -8.34 -3.44 1.05
N ASP A 40 -8.31 -4.59 1.67
CA ASP A 40 -7.13 -5.47 1.67
C ASP A 40 -7.49 -6.72 0.88
N ARG A 41 -6.88 -6.88 -0.27
CA ARG A 41 -7.11 -8.01 -1.13
C ARG A 41 -6.12 -9.15 -0.92
N THR A 42 -5.26 -9.02 0.07
CA THR A 42 -4.27 -10.04 0.36
C THR A 42 -4.75 -10.95 1.48
N ALA A 43 -4.00 -12.02 1.72
CA ALA A 43 -4.32 -12.92 2.82
C ALA A 43 -3.79 -12.41 4.16
N GLY A 44 -3.21 -11.21 4.15
CA GLY A 44 -2.67 -10.65 5.39
C GLY A 44 -1.24 -11.06 5.66
N ASP A 45 -0.61 -11.74 4.72
CA ASP A 45 0.75 -12.25 4.88
C ASP A 45 1.80 -11.38 4.18
N LEU A 46 1.39 -10.19 3.73
CA LEU A 46 2.29 -9.23 3.06
C LEU A 46 2.85 -9.77 1.74
N CYS A 47 2.16 -10.75 1.17
CA CYS A 47 2.55 -11.34 -0.10
C CYS A 47 1.41 -11.19 -1.09
N CYS A 48 1.77 -11.06 -2.35
CA CYS A 48 0.78 -10.94 -3.40
C CYS A 48 -0.01 -12.24 -3.53
N PRO A 49 -1.34 -12.20 -3.51
CA PRO A 49 -2.13 -13.41 -3.64
C PRO A 49 -2.04 -14.02 -5.03
N GLY A 50 -1.62 -13.25 -6.02
CA GLY A 50 -1.53 -13.76 -7.38
C GLY A 50 -0.24 -14.47 -7.68
N CYS A 51 0.90 -13.94 -7.20
CA CYS A 51 2.20 -14.51 -7.54
C CYS A 51 3.04 -14.87 -6.32
N GLY A 52 2.57 -14.56 -5.12
CA GLY A 52 3.28 -14.91 -3.91
C GLY A 52 4.46 -14.03 -3.55
N GLN A 53 4.72 -12.99 -4.34
CA GLN A 53 5.86 -12.13 -4.05
C GLN A 53 5.60 -11.26 -2.83
N GLN A 54 6.55 -11.22 -1.91
CA GLN A 54 6.45 -10.35 -0.76
C GLN A 54 6.62 -8.91 -1.21
N PHE A 55 5.71 -8.03 -0.78
CA PHE A 55 5.74 -6.64 -1.21
C PHE A 55 5.91 -5.65 -0.06
N ALA A 56 5.85 -6.12 1.17
CA ALA A 56 5.92 -5.23 2.32
C ALA A 56 6.43 -5.97 3.54
N ARG A 57 6.79 -5.19 4.57
CA ARG A 57 7.24 -5.74 5.84
C ARG A 57 6.44 -5.12 6.96
N GLU A 58 6.22 -5.89 8.00
CA GLU A 58 5.50 -5.41 9.16
C GLU A 58 6.36 -4.47 9.97
N ARG A 59 5.80 -3.35 10.40
CA ARG A 59 6.51 -2.36 11.21
C ARG A 59 5.56 -1.66 12.14
N MET A 60 6.11 -1.14 13.23
CA MET A 60 5.37 -0.24 14.11
C MET A 60 5.88 1.16 13.85
N ILE A 61 4.99 2.05 13.47
CA ILE A 61 5.38 3.42 13.14
C ILE A 61 4.52 4.35 13.97
N GLY A 62 5.16 5.12 14.83
CA GLY A 62 4.44 6.04 15.69
C GLY A 62 3.46 5.33 16.61
N GLY A 63 3.79 4.11 17.02
CA GLY A 63 2.91 3.34 17.89
C GLY A 63 1.76 2.64 17.17
N LYS A 64 1.74 2.68 15.84
CA LYS A 64 0.67 2.07 15.07
C LYS A 64 1.22 1.00 14.14
N PRO A 65 0.49 -0.08 13.93
CA PRO A 65 0.95 -1.10 12.99
C PRO A 65 0.91 -0.56 11.57
N ALA A 66 1.91 -0.90 10.81
CA ALA A 66 2.03 -0.43 9.44
C ALA A 66 2.76 -1.47 8.60
N HIS A 67 2.60 -1.35 7.29
CA HIS A 67 3.29 -2.20 6.35
C HIS A 67 4.25 -1.32 5.56
N LYS A 68 5.53 -1.53 5.76
CA LYS A 68 6.54 -0.77 5.02
C LYS A 68 6.71 -1.40 3.66
N ILE A 69 6.46 -0.61 2.62
CA ILE A 69 6.51 -1.11 1.25
C ILE A 69 7.95 -1.37 0.83
N ILE A 70 8.17 -2.50 0.19
CA ILE A 70 9.46 -2.82 -0.40
C ILE A 70 9.48 -2.17 -1.77
N GLN A 71 10.39 -1.22 -1.96
CA GLN A 71 10.44 -0.49 -3.22
C GLN A 71 10.76 -1.43 -4.37
N GLY A 72 10.11 -1.17 -5.50
CA GLY A 72 10.31 -2.00 -6.69
C GLY A 72 9.41 -3.23 -6.75
N LYS A 73 8.55 -3.42 -5.75
CA LYS A 73 7.66 -4.57 -5.72
C LYS A 73 6.22 -4.22 -6.03
N VAL A 74 5.89 -2.93 -6.00
CA VAL A 74 4.51 -2.49 -6.23
C VAL A 74 4.50 -1.26 -7.13
N PHE A 75 3.34 -0.99 -7.72
CA PHE A 75 3.11 0.29 -8.37
C PHE A 75 1.74 0.78 -7.90
N THR A 76 1.50 2.07 -8.04
CA THR A 76 0.29 2.66 -7.53
C THR A 76 -0.47 3.37 -8.63
N ARG A 77 -1.78 3.49 -8.42
CA ARG A 77 -2.64 4.26 -9.28
C ARG A 77 -3.40 5.25 -8.43
N GLY A 78 -3.67 6.41 -8.98
CA GLY A 78 -4.40 7.43 -8.23
C GLY A 78 -3.51 8.38 -7.47
N MET A 79 -2.19 8.27 -7.63
CA MET A 79 -1.26 9.17 -6.97
C MET A 79 -1.08 10.47 -7.73
N ARG A 80 -1.60 10.53 -8.93
CA ARG A 80 -1.39 11.67 -9.79
C ARG A 80 -1.96 12.94 -9.20
N ARG A 81 -1.26 14.01 -9.41
CA ARG A 81 -1.67 15.30 -8.96
C ARG A 81 -2.07 16.15 -10.15
N LYS A 82 -2.92 17.09 -9.87
CA LYS A 82 -3.36 17.94 -10.95
C LYS A 82 -2.65 19.20 -10.97
#